data_dd1c7f2fa81dd473df3c6913d75f0138
#
_entry.id   dd1c7f2fa81dd473df3c6913d75f0138
#
_cell.length_a   1.000
_cell.length_b   1.000
_cell.length_c   1.000
_cell.angle_alpha   90.00
_cell.angle_beta   90.00
_cell.angle_gamma   90.00
#
_symmetry.space_group_name_H-M   'P 1'
#
loop_
_entity.id
_entity.type
_entity.pdbx_description
1 polymer ?
#
loop_
_entity_poly.entity_id
_entity_poly.type
_entity_poly.pdbx_seq_one_letter_code
_entity_poly.pdbx_strand_id
1 'polypeptide(L)'
;VKLFCFAHAGGTAASFGGLARRVRGCSLVPVERPGHGFRAKEALMASIQDYARDALDQIAGQLDGPFGLMGHSMGAWVAYEVATLLSSGHLPDPSVLVVSGNVVPAGTCGAASENLDDDAFLDSMSGYVSMPAEVLHRPELREVFFTPLRSDFVVVQRYSRAHHQILECPIVALFGADDPLTCGQGHEWSRLTTRQYEEHIFRGGHFFLFEDADVPKVLTQLVDRSTVLSHGTEEELWNR
;
A
#
# COMPACT_ATOMS: atom_id res chain seq x y z
N VAL A 1 1.08 9.30 -16.52
CA VAL A 1 1.43 8.07 -15.77
C VAL A 1 0.26 7.67 -14.90
N LYS A 2 -0.06 6.38 -14.83
CA LYS A 2 -1.02 5.80 -13.88
C LYS A 2 -0.25 5.35 -12.63
N LEU A 3 -0.80 5.61 -11.45
CA LEU A 3 -0.30 5.07 -10.19
C LEU A 3 -1.40 4.23 -9.56
N PHE A 4 -1.29 2.91 -9.65
CA PHE A 4 -2.25 1.98 -9.05
C PHE A 4 -2.07 1.96 -7.54
N CYS A 5 -3.17 2.14 -6.81
CA CYS A 5 -3.12 2.39 -5.37
C CYS A 5 -3.83 1.30 -4.59
N PHE A 6 -3.16 0.76 -3.57
CA PHE A 6 -3.64 -0.33 -2.71
C PHE A 6 -3.82 0.16 -1.27
N ALA A 7 -5.02 0.00 -0.74
CA ALA A 7 -5.39 0.55 0.55
C ALA A 7 -4.84 -0.26 1.75
N HIS A 8 -4.78 0.41 2.90
CA HIS A 8 -4.50 -0.17 4.21
C HIS A 8 -5.60 -1.16 4.64
N ALA A 9 -5.36 -1.91 5.72
CA ALA A 9 -6.34 -2.82 6.31
C ALA A 9 -7.64 -2.08 6.65
N GLY A 10 -8.78 -2.64 6.27
CA GLY A 10 -10.11 -2.03 6.39
C GLY A 10 -10.37 -0.85 5.45
N GLY A 11 -9.35 -0.35 4.74
CA GLY A 11 -9.48 0.73 3.77
C GLY A 11 -10.13 0.27 2.45
N THR A 12 -10.61 1.23 1.68
CA THR A 12 -11.24 1.02 0.36
C THR A 12 -10.58 1.91 -0.69
N ALA A 13 -10.92 1.73 -1.94
CA ALA A 13 -10.50 2.62 -3.03
C ALA A 13 -10.81 4.10 -2.73
N ALA A 14 -11.91 4.37 -2.02
CA ALA A 14 -12.31 5.73 -1.64
C ALA A 14 -11.31 6.43 -0.70
N SER A 15 -10.47 5.68 0.04
CA SER A 15 -9.43 6.25 0.92
C SER A 15 -8.48 7.19 0.16
N PHE A 16 -8.23 6.92 -1.10
CA PHE A 16 -7.34 7.75 -1.93
C PHE A 16 -8.00 8.99 -2.52
N GLY A 17 -9.31 9.17 -2.40
CA GLY A 17 -10.05 10.26 -3.06
C GLY A 17 -9.56 11.66 -2.66
N GLY A 18 -9.18 11.86 -1.39
CA GLY A 18 -8.59 13.11 -0.90
C GLY A 18 -7.21 13.38 -1.49
N LEU A 19 -6.37 12.37 -1.53
CA LEU A 19 -5.02 12.43 -2.09
C LEU A 19 -5.06 12.67 -3.61
N ALA A 20 -5.92 11.96 -4.34
CA ALA A 20 -6.06 12.07 -5.78
C ALA A 20 -6.40 13.49 -6.26
N ARG A 21 -7.15 14.26 -5.46
CA ARG A 21 -7.46 15.67 -5.79
C ARG A 21 -6.27 16.59 -5.63
N ARG A 22 -5.24 16.22 -4.88
CA ARG A 22 -4.07 17.03 -4.54
C ARG A 22 -2.84 16.71 -5.39
N VAL A 23 -2.70 15.46 -5.86
CA VAL A 23 -1.59 15.03 -6.73
C VAL A 23 -1.80 15.55 -8.15
N ARG A 24 -0.72 15.94 -8.82
CA ARG A 24 -0.72 16.45 -10.21
C ARG A 24 0.19 15.58 -11.08
N GLY A 25 0.03 15.68 -12.39
CA GLY A 25 0.89 14.97 -13.35
C GLY A 25 0.63 13.47 -13.49
N CYS A 26 -0.10 12.84 -12.57
CA CYS A 26 -0.50 11.43 -12.68
C CYS A 26 -1.96 11.18 -12.28
N SER A 27 -2.46 10.05 -12.72
CA SER A 27 -3.77 9.54 -12.29
C SER A 27 -3.56 8.51 -11.19
N LEU A 28 -4.03 8.81 -9.98
CA LEU A 28 -4.16 7.78 -8.95
C LEU A 28 -5.33 6.87 -9.35
N VAL A 29 -5.06 5.58 -9.48
CA VAL A 29 -6.02 4.55 -9.86
C VAL A 29 -6.17 3.58 -8.69
N PRO A 30 -7.08 3.87 -7.74
CA PRO A 30 -7.30 2.98 -6.61
C PRO A 30 -7.89 1.65 -7.07
N VAL A 31 -7.30 0.55 -6.59
CA VAL A 31 -7.72 -0.81 -6.86
C VAL A 31 -8.55 -1.30 -5.67
N GLU A 32 -9.82 -1.68 -5.92
CA GLU A 32 -10.71 -2.16 -4.86
C GLU A 32 -10.52 -3.66 -4.65
N ARG A 33 -10.42 -4.03 -3.39
CA ARG A 33 -10.27 -5.44 -3.00
C ARG A 33 -11.62 -6.15 -2.88
N PRO A 34 -11.70 -7.47 -3.15
CA PRO A 34 -12.87 -8.27 -2.82
C PRO A 34 -13.27 -8.11 -1.34
N GLY A 35 -14.55 -8.07 -1.07
CA GLY A 35 -15.11 -7.88 0.27
C GLY A 35 -15.09 -6.44 0.78
N HIS A 36 -14.62 -5.45 -0.02
CA HIS A 36 -14.48 -4.04 0.38
C HIS A 36 -15.21 -3.10 -0.58
N GLY A 37 -15.60 -1.94 -0.08
CA GLY A 37 -16.17 -0.85 -0.85
C GLY A 37 -17.27 -1.28 -1.83
N PHE A 38 -17.10 -1.00 -3.12
CA PHE A 38 -18.07 -1.40 -4.14
C PHE A 38 -18.02 -2.91 -4.48
N ARG A 39 -17.01 -3.65 -3.99
CA ARG A 39 -16.90 -5.11 -4.08
C ARG A 39 -17.28 -5.82 -2.77
N ALA A 40 -17.97 -5.15 -1.85
CA ALA A 40 -18.31 -5.66 -0.51
C ALA A 40 -19.12 -6.97 -0.50
N LYS A 41 -19.77 -7.33 -1.62
CA LYS A 41 -20.55 -8.58 -1.75
C LYS A 41 -19.68 -9.78 -2.15
N GLU A 42 -18.44 -9.56 -2.52
CA GLU A 42 -17.50 -10.62 -2.89
C GLU A 42 -16.87 -11.23 -1.64
N ALA A 43 -16.36 -12.46 -1.76
CA ALA A 43 -15.69 -13.12 -0.65
C ALA A 43 -14.38 -12.41 -0.29
N LEU A 44 -14.10 -12.29 1.00
CA LEU A 44 -12.81 -11.81 1.51
C LEU A 44 -11.69 -12.79 1.13
N MET A 45 -10.51 -12.26 0.86
CA MET A 45 -9.34 -13.05 0.52
C MET A 45 -8.61 -13.56 1.76
N ALA A 46 -7.92 -14.69 1.62
CA ALA A 46 -7.26 -15.36 2.74
C ALA A 46 -5.77 -14.98 2.90
N SER A 47 -5.16 -14.30 1.91
CA SER A 47 -3.75 -13.94 1.93
C SER A 47 -3.45 -12.66 1.14
N ILE A 48 -2.30 -12.02 1.44
CA ILE A 48 -1.77 -10.89 0.66
C ILE A 48 -1.54 -11.31 -0.79
N GLN A 49 -1.08 -12.53 -1.02
CA GLN A 49 -0.83 -13.06 -2.37
C GLN A 49 -2.13 -13.20 -3.18
N ASP A 50 -3.24 -13.56 -2.53
CA ASP A 50 -4.54 -13.65 -3.21
C ASP A 50 -5.04 -12.25 -3.59
N TYR A 51 -4.91 -11.26 -2.69
CA TYR A 51 -5.19 -9.86 -3.00
C TYR A 51 -4.32 -9.33 -4.15
N ALA A 52 -3.03 -9.71 -4.19
CA ALA A 52 -2.14 -9.30 -5.26
C ALA A 52 -2.51 -9.91 -6.63
N ARG A 53 -2.93 -11.18 -6.68
CA ARG A 53 -3.40 -11.83 -7.92
C ARG A 53 -4.66 -11.16 -8.44
N ASP A 54 -5.66 -10.97 -7.59
CA ASP A 54 -6.90 -10.27 -7.95
C ASP A 54 -6.61 -8.83 -8.42
N ALA A 55 -5.70 -8.12 -7.74
CA ALA A 55 -5.29 -6.79 -8.14
C ALA A 55 -4.61 -6.79 -9.53
N LEU A 56 -3.71 -7.74 -9.80
CA LEU A 56 -3.07 -7.88 -11.11
C LEU A 56 -4.11 -8.13 -12.21
N ASP A 57 -5.08 -9.01 -11.98
CA ASP A 57 -6.16 -9.27 -12.92
C ASP A 57 -6.98 -8.01 -13.26
N GLN A 58 -7.21 -7.14 -12.27
CA GLN A 58 -7.91 -5.87 -12.47
C GLN A 58 -7.12 -4.86 -13.31
N ILE A 59 -5.79 -4.82 -13.15
CA ILE A 59 -4.95 -3.81 -13.81
C ILE A 59 -4.30 -4.29 -15.11
N ALA A 60 -4.26 -5.60 -15.38
CA ALA A 60 -3.52 -6.19 -16.50
C ALA A 60 -3.86 -5.55 -17.86
N GLY A 61 -5.14 -5.24 -18.10
CA GLY A 61 -5.59 -4.56 -19.33
C GLY A 61 -5.25 -3.06 -19.39
N GLN A 62 -4.52 -2.52 -18.43
CA GLN A 62 -4.21 -1.10 -18.31
C GLN A 62 -2.70 -0.80 -18.24
N LEU A 63 -1.86 -1.80 -18.53
CA LEU A 63 -0.39 -1.72 -18.49
C LEU A 63 0.22 -1.32 -19.83
N ASP A 64 -0.50 -0.61 -20.66
CA ASP A 64 -0.15 -0.20 -22.02
C ASP A 64 0.77 1.04 -22.10
N GLY A 65 1.29 1.50 -20.98
CA GLY A 65 2.21 2.63 -20.89
C GLY A 65 2.90 2.68 -19.52
N PRO A 66 3.70 3.73 -19.23
CA PRO A 66 4.36 3.88 -17.95
C PRO A 66 3.35 3.91 -16.79
N PHE A 67 3.58 3.08 -15.79
CA PHE A 67 2.75 2.99 -14.58
C PHE A 67 3.62 2.80 -13.34
N GLY A 68 3.08 3.17 -12.20
CA GLY A 68 3.64 2.88 -10.89
C GLY A 68 2.66 2.09 -10.03
N LEU A 69 3.19 1.51 -8.97
CA LEU A 69 2.41 0.85 -7.92
C LEU A 69 2.60 1.62 -6.61
N MET A 70 1.54 1.84 -5.85
CA MET A 70 1.62 2.49 -4.53
C MET A 70 0.73 1.74 -3.54
N GLY A 71 1.28 1.40 -2.40
CA GLY A 71 0.50 0.82 -1.32
C GLY A 71 0.74 1.51 0.01
N HIS A 72 -0.31 1.58 0.84
CA HIS A 72 -0.20 2.10 2.20
C HIS A 72 -0.47 0.99 3.22
N SER A 73 0.39 0.87 4.24
CA SER A 73 0.26 -0.14 5.29
C SER A 73 0.18 -1.55 4.67
N MET A 74 -0.84 -2.35 4.93
CA MET A 74 -1.07 -3.64 4.27
C MET A 74 -0.96 -3.54 2.75
N GLY A 75 -1.46 -2.45 2.16
CA GLY A 75 -1.39 -2.20 0.72
C GLY A 75 0.03 -2.12 0.17
N ALA A 76 1.03 -1.77 0.98
CA ALA A 76 2.43 -1.78 0.57
C ALA A 76 2.92 -3.20 0.26
N TRP A 77 2.49 -4.18 1.05
CA TRP A 77 2.78 -5.59 0.77
C TRP A 77 2.03 -6.11 -0.44
N VAL A 78 0.76 -5.69 -0.63
CA VAL A 78 0.00 -6.03 -1.84
C VAL A 78 0.70 -5.46 -3.08
N ALA A 79 1.13 -4.19 -3.05
CA ALA A 79 1.88 -3.55 -4.14
C ALA A 79 3.18 -4.29 -4.47
N TYR A 80 3.93 -4.69 -3.44
CA TYR A 80 5.16 -5.46 -3.60
C TYR A 80 4.91 -6.84 -4.21
N GLU A 81 3.86 -7.56 -3.77
CA GLU A 81 3.50 -8.85 -4.36
C GLU A 81 3.02 -8.70 -5.81
N VAL A 82 2.29 -7.62 -6.16
CA VAL A 82 1.92 -7.32 -7.55
C VAL A 82 3.18 -7.10 -8.39
N ALA A 83 4.15 -6.29 -7.92
CA ALA A 83 5.42 -6.10 -8.62
C ALA A 83 6.18 -7.42 -8.82
N THR A 84 6.17 -8.30 -7.81
CA THR A 84 6.75 -9.64 -7.90
C THR A 84 6.07 -10.51 -8.96
N LEU A 85 4.75 -10.47 -9.04
CA LEU A 85 3.98 -11.21 -10.04
C LEU A 85 4.25 -10.69 -11.46
N LEU A 86 4.35 -9.37 -11.64
CA LEU A 86 4.70 -8.76 -12.92
C LEU A 86 6.07 -9.24 -13.42
N SER A 87 7.10 -9.12 -12.57
CA SER A 87 8.45 -9.55 -12.89
C SER A 87 8.52 -11.05 -13.21
N SER A 88 7.87 -11.91 -12.39
CA SER A 88 7.83 -13.36 -12.60
C SER A 88 7.04 -13.77 -13.83
N GLY A 89 6.01 -13.01 -14.20
CA GLY A 89 5.15 -13.25 -15.36
C GLY A 89 5.70 -12.69 -16.67
N HIS A 90 6.90 -12.08 -16.67
CA HIS A 90 7.49 -11.38 -17.81
C HIS A 90 6.55 -10.29 -18.37
N LEU A 91 5.77 -9.66 -17.49
CA LEU A 91 4.95 -8.49 -17.78
C LEU A 91 5.80 -7.21 -17.58
N PRO A 92 5.36 -6.05 -18.10
CA PRO A 92 6.09 -4.81 -17.89
C PRO A 92 6.33 -4.52 -16.41
N ASP A 93 7.56 -4.16 -16.04
CA ASP A 93 7.89 -3.71 -14.68
C ASP A 93 7.28 -2.33 -14.40
N PRO A 94 6.88 -2.05 -13.17
CA PRO A 94 6.44 -0.71 -12.81
C PRO A 94 7.62 0.28 -12.87
N SER A 95 7.36 1.50 -13.32
CA SER A 95 8.38 2.58 -13.33
C SER A 95 8.82 2.97 -11.91
N VAL A 96 7.99 2.70 -10.91
CA VAL A 96 8.29 2.90 -9.49
C VAL A 96 7.35 2.07 -8.63
N LEU A 97 7.86 1.54 -7.53
CA LEU A 97 7.09 0.99 -6.42
C LEU A 97 7.16 1.97 -5.23
N VAL A 98 6.03 2.51 -4.82
CA VAL A 98 5.91 3.38 -3.64
C VAL A 98 5.33 2.57 -2.48
N VAL A 99 6.13 2.38 -1.43
CA VAL A 99 5.73 1.69 -0.20
C VAL A 99 5.55 2.72 0.91
N SER A 100 4.39 2.76 1.53
CA SER A 100 4.03 3.78 2.50
C SER A 100 3.56 3.18 3.82
N GLY A 101 4.11 3.64 4.93
CA GLY A 101 3.69 3.26 6.28
C GLY A 101 3.81 1.76 6.56
N ASN A 102 4.82 1.10 6.00
CA ASN A 102 5.09 -0.31 6.28
C ASN A 102 6.56 -0.68 6.10
N VAL A 103 6.99 -1.72 6.77
CA VAL A 103 8.34 -2.29 6.70
C VAL A 103 8.34 -3.58 5.88
N VAL A 104 9.53 -4.05 5.52
CA VAL A 104 9.69 -5.36 4.87
C VAL A 104 9.16 -6.44 5.81
N PRO A 105 8.33 -7.39 5.34
CA PRO A 105 7.76 -8.43 6.20
C PRO A 105 8.87 -9.35 6.72
N ALA A 106 9.13 -9.30 8.02
CA ALA A 106 10.21 -10.03 8.71
C ALA A 106 9.74 -11.36 9.34
N GLY A 107 8.55 -11.85 9.01
CA GLY A 107 7.92 -13.03 9.61
C GLY A 107 6.58 -12.71 10.25
N THR A 108 5.94 -13.73 10.83
CA THR A 108 4.62 -13.57 11.47
C THR A 108 4.70 -12.62 12.65
N CYS A 109 3.95 -11.54 12.63
CA CYS A 109 3.92 -10.52 13.67
C CYS A 109 2.67 -10.68 14.54
N GLY A 110 2.85 -10.95 15.84
CA GLY A 110 1.83 -10.77 16.86
C GLY A 110 0.90 -11.94 17.15
N ALA A 111 0.15 -11.83 18.24
CA ALA A 111 -0.88 -12.77 18.65
C ALA A 111 -2.09 -12.67 17.72
N ALA A 112 -2.67 -13.83 17.39
CA ALA A 112 -3.80 -13.93 16.48
C ALA A 112 -5.00 -13.08 16.97
N SER A 113 -5.29 -12.01 16.27
CA SER A 113 -6.50 -11.18 16.50
C SER A 113 -7.80 -11.96 16.20
N GLU A 114 -7.69 -13.15 15.66
CA GLU A 114 -8.80 -14.05 15.33
C GLU A 114 -9.68 -14.40 16.54
N ASN A 115 -9.11 -14.48 17.72
CA ASN A 115 -9.79 -14.92 18.94
C ASN A 115 -10.21 -13.79 19.88
N LEU A 116 -9.95 -12.52 19.49
CA LEU A 116 -10.37 -11.38 20.27
C LEU A 116 -11.84 -11.07 20.01
N ASP A 117 -12.60 -10.73 21.05
CA ASP A 117 -13.91 -10.11 20.86
C ASP A 117 -13.74 -8.72 20.20
N ASP A 118 -14.83 -8.10 19.79
CA ASP A 118 -14.76 -6.84 19.05
C ASP A 118 -14.13 -5.70 19.86
N ASP A 119 -14.38 -5.64 21.15
CA ASP A 119 -13.87 -4.55 22.00
C ASP A 119 -12.37 -4.74 22.26
N ALA A 120 -11.92 -5.96 22.55
CA ALA A 120 -10.49 -6.28 22.69
C ALA A 120 -9.73 -6.12 21.35
N PHE A 121 -10.37 -6.42 20.22
CA PHE A 121 -9.81 -6.18 18.90
C PHE A 121 -9.62 -4.68 18.64
N LEU A 122 -10.63 -3.86 18.93
CA LEU A 122 -10.55 -2.40 18.80
C LEU A 122 -9.48 -1.79 19.69
N ASP A 123 -9.42 -2.22 20.96
CA ASP A 123 -8.39 -1.76 21.88
C ASP A 123 -6.99 -2.08 21.37
N SER A 124 -6.80 -3.27 20.81
CA SER A 124 -5.52 -3.66 20.20
C SER A 124 -5.16 -2.83 18.97
N MET A 125 -6.16 -2.22 18.31
CA MET A 125 -6.01 -1.42 17.09
C MET A 125 -6.05 0.09 17.35
N SER A 126 -6.24 0.55 18.59
CA SER A 126 -6.47 1.96 18.92
C SER A 126 -5.37 2.93 18.47
N GLY A 127 -4.14 2.43 18.26
CA GLY A 127 -3.02 3.20 17.68
C GLY A 127 -2.97 3.22 16.15
N TYR A 128 -3.79 2.40 15.47
CA TYR A 128 -3.68 2.14 14.03
C TYR A 128 -4.95 2.41 13.25
N VAL A 129 -6.08 2.49 13.89
CA VAL A 129 -7.38 2.70 13.24
C VAL A 129 -8.16 3.78 13.98
N SER A 130 -8.50 4.85 13.28
CA SER A 130 -9.49 5.82 13.78
C SER A 130 -10.86 5.41 13.27
N MET A 131 -11.70 4.88 14.18
CA MET A 131 -13.05 4.47 13.84
C MET A 131 -14.03 5.60 14.19
N PRO A 132 -14.92 6.02 13.25
CA PRO A 132 -15.94 7.00 13.56
C PRO A 132 -16.84 6.51 14.69
N ALA A 133 -17.21 7.42 15.62
CA ALA A 133 -18.05 7.08 16.77
C ALA A 133 -19.39 6.47 16.36
N GLU A 134 -19.94 6.89 15.22
CA GLU A 134 -21.19 6.35 14.66
C GLU A 134 -21.08 4.84 14.34
N VAL A 135 -19.91 4.38 13.90
CA VAL A 135 -19.66 2.96 13.62
C VAL A 135 -19.61 2.16 14.92
N LEU A 136 -18.96 2.72 15.96
CA LEU A 136 -18.85 2.06 17.27
C LEU A 136 -20.20 1.84 17.95
N HIS A 137 -21.15 2.77 17.75
CA HIS A 137 -22.46 2.76 18.43
C HIS A 137 -23.60 2.10 17.64
N ARG A 138 -23.37 1.66 16.39
CA ARG A 138 -24.39 1.02 15.55
C ARG A 138 -23.99 -0.40 15.17
N PRO A 139 -24.67 -1.44 15.72
CA PRO A 139 -24.33 -2.84 15.45
C PRO A 139 -24.29 -3.19 13.94
N GLU A 140 -25.21 -2.64 13.15
CA GLU A 140 -25.29 -2.90 11.72
C GLU A 140 -24.07 -2.32 10.96
N LEU A 141 -23.55 -1.17 11.40
CA LEU A 141 -22.34 -0.58 10.84
C LEU A 141 -21.09 -1.32 11.33
N ARG A 142 -21.09 -1.76 12.59
CA ARG A 142 -19.98 -2.58 13.12
C ARG A 142 -19.77 -3.82 12.24
N GLU A 143 -20.79 -4.59 11.96
CA GLU A 143 -20.68 -5.79 11.13
C GLU A 143 -20.08 -5.49 9.76
N VAL A 144 -20.55 -4.45 9.09
CA VAL A 144 -20.09 -4.05 7.76
C VAL A 144 -18.62 -3.60 7.75
N PHE A 145 -18.16 -2.91 8.80
CA PHE A 145 -16.79 -2.38 8.86
C PHE A 145 -15.82 -3.34 9.54
N PHE A 146 -16.25 -4.04 10.60
CA PHE A 146 -15.36 -4.90 11.39
C PHE A 146 -15.01 -6.21 10.70
N THR A 147 -15.95 -6.80 9.98
CA THR A 147 -15.68 -8.07 9.29
C THR A 147 -14.55 -7.94 8.29
N PRO A 148 -14.54 -6.97 7.35
CA PRO A 148 -13.40 -6.76 6.45
C PRO A 148 -12.12 -6.36 7.18
N LEU A 149 -12.22 -5.45 8.16
CA LEU A 149 -11.07 -4.98 8.93
C LEU A 149 -10.38 -6.12 9.67
N ARG A 150 -11.15 -6.95 10.40
CA ARG A 150 -10.63 -8.11 11.13
C ARG A 150 -10.00 -9.12 10.18
N SER A 151 -10.64 -9.40 9.05
CA SER A 151 -10.09 -10.29 8.03
C SER A 151 -8.74 -9.79 7.50
N ASP A 152 -8.63 -8.51 7.21
CA ASP A 152 -7.38 -7.91 6.74
C ASP A 152 -6.27 -8.01 7.80
N PHE A 153 -6.58 -7.80 9.09
CA PHE A 153 -5.59 -7.95 10.15
C PHE A 153 -5.12 -9.39 10.31
N VAL A 154 -6.01 -10.37 10.15
CA VAL A 154 -5.64 -11.79 10.12
C VAL A 154 -4.68 -12.07 8.96
N VAL A 155 -4.98 -11.55 7.78
CA VAL A 155 -4.12 -11.66 6.59
C VAL A 155 -2.76 -11.01 6.82
N VAL A 156 -2.72 -9.81 7.41
CA VAL A 156 -1.50 -9.08 7.78
C VAL A 156 -0.64 -9.91 8.75
N GLN A 157 -1.24 -10.45 9.81
CA GLN A 157 -0.53 -11.23 10.83
C GLN A 157 0.04 -12.55 10.30
N ARG A 158 -0.64 -13.14 9.32
CA ARG A 158 -0.21 -14.39 8.68
C ARG A 158 0.79 -14.18 7.55
N TYR A 159 0.93 -12.93 7.07
CA TYR A 159 1.82 -12.67 5.96
C TYR A 159 3.27 -12.83 6.39
N SER A 160 3.92 -13.79 5.78
CA SER A 160 5.37 -14.00 5.89
C SER A 160 5.92 -14.43 4.54
N ARG A 161 7.17 -14.13 4.31
CA ARG A 161 7.86 -14.52 3.10
C ARG A 161 9.25 -15.07 3.44
N ALA A 162 9.49 -16.33 3.10
CA ALA A 162 10.77 -16.98 3.37
C ALA A 162 11.93 -16.38 2.54
N HIS A 163 11.62 -15.94 1.32
CA HIS A 163 12.57 -15.30 0.41
C HIS A 163 11.89 -14.14 -0.31
N HIS A 164 12.47 -12.95 -0.21
CA HIS A 164 12.01 -11.78 -0.94
C HIS A 164 12.61 -11.77 -2.35
N GLN A 165 11.77 -11.49 -3.34
CA GLN A 165 12.24 -11.24 -4.70
C GLN A 165 12.84 -9.84 -4.79
N ILE A 166 14.04 -9.74 -5.36
CA ILE A 166 14.65 -8.46 -5.68
C ILE A 166 14.06 -7.96 -7.00
N LEU A 167 13.51 -6.75 -6.97
CA LEU A 167 12.83 -6.13 -8.11
C LEU A 167 13.81 -5.33 -8.97
N GLU A 168 13.47 -5.15 -10.24
CA GLU A 168 14.24 -4.31 -11.16
C GLU A 168 13.61 -2.91 -11.37
N CYS A 169 12.78 -2.47 -10.46
CA CYS A 169 12.20 -1.13 -10.45
C CYS A 169 12.67 -0.32 -9.24
N PRO A 170 12.72 1.02 -9.33
CA PRO A 170 12.98 1.88 -8.18
C PRO A 170 11.96 1.68 -7.07
N ILE A 171 12.41 1.73 -5.80
CA ILE A 171 11.55 1.72 -4.63
C ILE A 171 11.64 3.06 -3.91
N VAL A 172 10.48 3.64 -3.63
CA VAL A 172 10.36 4.86 -2.80
C VAL A 172 9.57 4.52 -1.55
N ALA A 173 10.19 4.71 -0.40
CA ALA A 173 9.59 4.44 0.89
C ALA A 173 9.14 5.73 1.57
N LEU A 174 7.89 5.78 2.03
CA LEU A 174 7.29 6.93 2.68
C LEU A 174 6.90 6.56 4.11
N PHE A 175 7.30 7.39 5.09
CA PHE A 175 7.04 7.13 6.51
C PHE A 175 6.51 8.35 7.22
N GLY A 176 5.70 8.12 8.27
CA GLY A 176 5.33 9.14 9.25
C GLY A 176 6.37 9.19 10.37
N ALA A 177 6.79 10.38 10.76
CA ALA A 177 7.78 10.58 11.82
C ALA A 177 7.33 10.00 13.18
N ASP A 178 6.02 10.00 13.41
CA ASP A 178 5.40 9.53 14.65
C ASP A 178 4.71 8.16 14.48
N ASP A 179 4.98 7.45 13.36
CA ASP A 179 4.38 6.13 13.09
C ASP A 179 5.11 5.03 13.89
N PRO A 180 4.47 4.42 14.90
CA PRO A 180 5.11 3.41 15.74
C PRO A 180 5.41 2.10 15.00
N LEU A 181 4.76 1.85 13.84
CA LEU A 181 4.96 0.62 13.07
C LEU A 181 6.25 0.60 12.27
N THR A 182 6.79 1.78 11.94
CA THR A 182 7.88 1.91 10.97
C THR A 182 9.18 2.44 11.55
N CYS A 183 9.24 2.69 12.87
CA CYS A 183 10.39 3.28 13.56
C CYS A 183 11.72 2.64 13.15
N GLY A 184 12.49 3.34 12.31
CA GLY A 184 13.89 3.02 11.98
C GLY A 184 14.12 1.79 11.08
N GLN A 185 13.10 1.14 10.55
CA GLN A 185 13.23 -0.08 9.74
C GLN A 185 12.92 0.12 8.25
N GLY A 186 12.64 1.33 7.82
CA GLY A 186 12.29 1.64 6.42
C GLY A 186 13.38 1.29 5.42
N HIS A 187 14.64 1.47 5.80
CA HIS A 187 15.79 1.21 4.96
C HIS A 187 15.91 -0.25 4.46
N GLU A 188 15.21 -1.20 5.07
CA GLU A 188 15.24 -2.59 4.61
C GLU A 188 14.63 -2.77 3.22
N TRP A 189 13.73 -1.89 2.79
CA TRP A 189 13.21 -1.88 1.43
C TRP A 189 14.31 -1.67 0.38
N SER A 190 15.43 -1.02 0.73
CA SER A 190 16.57 -0.83 -0.18
C SER A 190 17.17 -2.15 -0.67
N ARG A 191 17.04 -3.23 0.10
CA ARG A 191 17.55 -4.56 -0.24
C ARG A 191 16.69 -5.30 -1.25
N LEU A 192 15.48 -4.79 -1.53
CA LEU A 192 14.49 -5.43 -2.40
C LEU A 192 14.48 -4.84 -3.82
N THR A 193 15.45 -4.00 -4.16
CA THR A 193 15.62 -3.49 -5.52
C THR A 193 17.07 -3.50 -5.94
N THR A 194 17.31 -3.74 -7.25
CA THR A 194 18.61 -3.51 -7.91
C THR A 194 18.74 -2.08 -8.44
N ARG A 195 17.66 -1.29 -8.37
CA ARG A 195 17.59 0.10 -8.83
C ARG A 195 17.70 1.07 -7.66
N GLN A 196 17.31 2.33 -7.88
CA GLN A 196 17.36 3.38 -6.86
C GLN A 196 16.40 3.09 -5.72
N TYR A 197 16.83 3.43 -4.53
CA TYR A 197 16.01 3.51 -3.32
C TYR A 197 16.00 4.95 -2.80
N GLU A 198 14.83 5.44 -2.48
CA GLU A 198 14.63 6.78 -1.91
C GLU A 198 13.69 6.67 -0.70
N GLU A 199 13.95 7.46 0.35
CA GLU A 199 13.15 7.46 1.57
C GLU A 199 12.72 8.90 1.90
N HIS A 200 11.44 9.06 2.25
CA HIS A 200 10.89 10.33 2.70
C HIS A 200 10.17 10.16 4.03
N ILE A 201 10.44 11.07 4.96
CA ILE A 201 9.80 11.11 6.26
C ILE A 201 8.89 12.35 6.33
N PHE A 202 7.61 12.15 6.63
CA PHE A 202 6.58 13.17 6.74
C PHE A 202 6.16 13.37 8.19
N ARG A 203 5.51 14.49 8.48
CA ARG A 203 4.92 14.73 9.80
C ARG A 203 3.70 13.84 10.01
N GLY A 204 3.49 13.41 11.26
CA GLY A 204 2.32 12.65 11.67
C GLY A 204 2.58 11.16 11.87
N GLY A 205 1.50 10.47 12.27
CA GLY A 205 1.49 9.04 12.56
C GLY A 205 1.24 8.18 11.31
N HIS A 206 0.61 7.03 11.53
CA HIS A 206 0.42 6.02 10.48
C HIS A 206 -0.30 6.53 9.23
N PHE A 207 -1.26 7.46 9.36
CA PHE A 207 -2.06 7.98 8.24
C PHE A 207 -1.50 9.25 7.58
N PHE A 208 -0.23 9.60 7.84
CA PHE A 208 0.45 10.75 7.23
C PHE A 208 0.23 10.88 5.72
N LEU A 209 0.15 9.74 4.99
CA LEU A 209 -0.06 9.69 3.54
C LEU A 209 -1.27 10.52 3.09
N PHE A 210 -2.32 10.52 3.88
CA PHE A 210 -3.57 11.19 3.58
C PHE A 210 -3.67 12.59 4.19
N GLU A 211 -2.89 12.88 5.22
CA GLU A 211 -3.00 14.08 6.06
C GLU A 211 -1.93 15.12 5.74
N ASP A 212 -0.67 14.71 5.53
CA ASP A 212 0.43 15.64 5.32
C ASP A 212 0.31 16.37 3.97
N ALA A 213 0.62 17.69 4.00
CA ALA A 213 0.48 18.58 2.86
C ALA A 213 1.60 18.42 1.82
N ASP A 214 2.73 17.83 2.18
CA ASP A 214 3.88 17.69 1.30
C ASP A 214 3.88 16.35 0.54
N VAL A 215 3.16 15.35 1.02
CA VAL A 215 3.01 14.05 0.32
C VAL A 215 2.60 14.21 -1.15
N PRO A 216 1.56 15.01 -1.51
CA PRO A 216 1.17 15.17 -2.91
C PRO A 216 2.28 15.78 -3.79
N LYS A 217 3.13 16.64 -3.23
CA LYS A 217 4.26 17.24 -3.95
C LYS A 217 5.32 16.19 -4.28
N VAL A 218 5.69 15.36 -3.31
CA VAL A 218 6.63 14.26 -3.50
C VAL A 218 6.11 13.28 -4.54
N LEU A 219 4.85 12.83 -4.43
CA LEU A 219 4.25 11.94 -5.42
C LEU A 219 4.23 12.53 -6.84
N THR A 220 3.95 13.83 -6.98
CA THR A 220 4.02 14.53 -8.27
C THR A 220 5.43 14.49 -8.85
N GLN A 221 6.46 14.80 -8.04
CA GLN A 221 7.86 14.78 -8.49
C GLN A 221 8.33 13.39 -8.91
N LEU A 222 7.93 12.34 -8.17
CA LEU A 222 8.27 10.95 -8.51
C LEU A 222 7.74 10.54 -9.87
N VAL A 223 6.52 10.95 -10.18
CA VAL A 223 5.88 10.65 -11.46
C VAL A 223 6.54 11.42 -12.61
N ASP A 224 6.88 12.68 -12.42
CA ASP A 224 7.57 13.49 -13.43
C ASP A 224 8.94 12.85 -13.77
N ARG A 225 9.69 12.39 -12.77
CA ARG A 225 10.96 11.68 -12.98
C ARG A 225 10.76 10.37 -13.75
N SER A 226 9.76 9.56 -13.39
CA SER A 226 9.49 8.28 -14.06
C SER A 226 9.07 8.45 -15.52
N THR A 227 8.46 9.57 -15.88
CA THR A 227 8.10 9.89 -17.28
C THR A 227 9.33 10.21 -18.10
N VAL A 228 10.33 10.87 -17.52
CA VAL A 228 11.57 11.23 -18.20
C VAL A 228 12.47 10.00 -18.42
N LEU A 229 12.48 9.06 -17.46
CA LEU A 229 13.26 7.80 -17.56
C LEU A 229 12.78 6.89 -18.70
N SER A 230 11.49 6.94 -19.05
CA SER A 230 10.96 6.19 -20.21
C SER A 230 11.40 6.77 -21.57
N HIS A 231 12.06 7.94 -21.61
CA HIS A 231 12.47 8.65 -22.83
C HIS A 231 13.97 9.00 -22.90
N GLY A 232 14.78 8.68 -21.88
CA GLY A 232 16.21 9.05 -21.80
C GLY A 232 17.06 8.07 -21.00
N THR A 233 18.38 8.13 -21.17
CA THR A 233 19.35 7.28 -20.45
C THR A 233 19.38 7.58 -18.96
N GLU A 234 19.40 6.51 -18.14
CA GLU A 234 19.14 6.48 -16.69
C GLU A 234 20.08 7.35 -15.80
N GLU A 235 21.28 7.73 -16.26
CA GLU A 235 22.30 8.33 -15.37
C GLU A 235 22.15 9.83 -15.08
N GLU A 236 21.44 10.61 -15.88
CA GLU A 236 21.47 12.08 -15.77
C GLU A 236 20.41 12.70 -14.86
N LEU A 237 19.42 11.96 -14.40
CA LEU A 237 18.19 12.53 -13.82
C LEU A 237 18.03 12.39 -12.31
N TRP A 238 18.81 11.51 -11.67
CA TRP A 238 18.74 11.31 -10.22
C TRP A 238 19.70 12.21 -9.41
N ASN A 239 20.57 12.97 -10.10
CA ASN A 239 21.54 13.88 -9.47
C ASN A 239 21.15 15.37 -9.50
N ARG A 240 19.87 15.69 -9.71
CA ARG A 240 19.38 17.09 -9.68
C ARG A 240 18.44 17.38 -8.54
#